data_95bf807c874b01e6a6a646d47be65320
#
_entry.id   95bf807c874b01e6a6a646d47be65320
#
_cell.length_a   1.000
_cell.length_b   1.000
_cell.length_c   1.000
_cell.angle_alpha   90.00
_cell.angle_beta   90.00
_cell.angle_gamma   90.00
#
_symmetry.space_group_name_H-M   'P 1'
#
loop_
_entity.id
_entity.type
_entity.pdbx_description
1 polymer ?
#
loop_
_entity_poly.entity_id
_entity_poly.type
_entity_poly.pdbx_seq_one_letter_code
_entity_poly.pdbx_strand_id
1 'polypeptide(L)'
;MISCLSRSGIFWLCCLSACPLVSWAQSPIVRTASGPVQGAIENDLTVFRGLPYAAAPVGEQRWREPQPVQPWSVLRQASTVGASCPQKRGLALEGGGDPGVIDEDCLFLNVFTPRAEAGAKLPVMVWIHGGALIFGSGGLPLYDGSALARRGAVVVTLNYRLGSLGFFTHQALEQERPGGPVNFGLLDQIAALQWVRQNIEAFGGDVTKVTVFGQSAGAQSVLALMASPLAAGLFQGAIAESPYGFPGHTRVKAAATGAAIADAVGLPGASASMDALRRIPAERLSALEGKEVSLNTSFITGDAAVPLPLLETFQQGRQAAVPLIIGSNSDDASVVLAFGIDPAQAMQKLGMGRSAVKAFYPDIKDDRQLGLAMGRDVGFTAFARRITYLHSQKSPTWRYYFSHTGVGAGSTGAGHGAEVPYVMGTIRQCQCLGQPATPLDLAVERRLGDRWFAFAATGKPEGSITWPNDNRGRGVVLDIGDLDTVRPAFMSARLNTIITGLKWAGSRAARE
;
A
#
# COMPACT_ATOMS: atom_id res chain seq x y z
N MET A 1 65.57 44.79 -65.32
CA MET A 1 65.79 43.47 -65.93
C MET A 1 65.29 42.40 -64.99
N ILE A 2 64.33 41.64 -65.43
CA ILE A 2 63.83 40.37 -64.92
C ILE A 2 63.21 40.40 -63.54
N SER A 3 61.87 40.46 -63.57
CA SER A 3 60.87 40.18 -62.49
C SER A 3 60.78 38.70 -62.17
N CYS A 4 60.68 38.37 -60.91
CA CYS A 4 60.28 37.07 -60.47
C CYS A 4 58.96 37.20 -59.64
N LEU A 5 57.89 36.70 -60.24
CA LEU A 5 56.53 36.60 -59.56
C LEU A 5 56.50 35.37 -58.71
N SER A 6 56.29 35.49 -57.42
CA SER A 6 55.93 34.38 -56.50
C SER A 6 54.42 34.31 -56.35
N ARG A 7 53.82 33.20 -56.69
CA ARG A 7 52.41 32.84 -56.39
C ARG A 7 52.33 32.22 -55.02
N SER A 8 51.61 32.90 -54.11
CA SER A 8 51.23 32.35 -52.82
C SER A 8 49.94 31.64 -52.97
N GLY A 9 49.92 30.31 -52.86
CA GLY A 9 48.68 29.49 -52.72
C GLY A 9 48.16 29.51 -51.32
N ILE A 10 46.91 30.00 -51.13
CA ILE A 10 46.21 29.94 -49.87
C ILE A 10 45.45 28.60 -49.81
N PHE A 11 45.92 27.72 -48.94
CA PHE A 11 45.22 26.49 -48.58
C PHE A 11 44.11 26.83 -47.57
N TRP A 12 42.83 26.70 -47.99
CA TRP A 12 41.71 26.75 -47.09
C TRP A 12 41.58 25.38 -46.38
N LEU A 13 41.89 25.33 -45.11
CA LEU A 13 41.58 24.18 -44.23
C LEU A 13 40.12 24.28 -43.84
N CYS A 14 39.24 23.48 -44.49
CA CYS A 14 37.86 23.28 -44.00
C CYS A 14 37.91 22.47 -42.70
N CYS A 15 37.85 23.14 -41.58
CA CYS A 15 37.53 22.50 -40.31
C CYS A 15 36.05 22.03 -40.35
N LEU A 16 35.83 20.76 -40.66
CA LEU A 16 34.55 20.08 -40.44
C LEU A 16 34.35 19.97 -38.91
N SER A 17 33.68 20.96 -38.33
CA SER A 17 33.19 20.88 -36.98
C SER A 17 32.13 19.77 -36.92
N ALA A 18 32.52 18.59 -36.41
CA ALA A 18 31.55 17.57 -36.07
C ALA A 18 30.69 18.10 -34.91
N CYS A 19 29.52 18.65 -35.21
CA CYS A 19 28.47 18.87 -34.21
C CYS A 19 28.10 17.50 -33.63
N PRO A 20 28.19 17.28 -32.33
CA PRO A 20 27.65 16.07 -31.72
C PRO A 20 26.15 16.07 -31.97
N LEU A 21 25.68 15.11 -32.78
CA LEU A 21 24.25 14.82 -32.88
C LEU A 21 23.80 14.41 -31.47
N VAL A 22 23.15 15.31 -30.74
CA VAL A 22 22.43 14.99 -29.54
C VAL A 22 21.26 14.10 -29.96
N SER A 23 21.49 12.79 -29.92
CA SER A 23 20.42 11.82 -30.08
C SER A 23 19.45 12.01 -28.92
N TRP A 24 18.37 12.67 -29.18
CA TRP A 24 17.22 12.66 -28.27
C TRP A 24 16.73 11.21 -28.19
N ALA A 25 17.04 10.52 -27.10
CA ALA A 25 16.54 9.19 -26.88
C ALA A 25 14.99 9.27 -26.95
N GLN A 26 14.41 8.62 -27.96
CA GLN A 26 12.96 8.57 -28.06
C GLN A 26 12.40 7.83 -26.85
N SER A 27 11.37 8.40 -26.23
CA SER A 27 10.67 7.75 -25.11
C SER A 27 10.20 6.35 -25.52
N PRO A 28 10.51 5.32 -24.74
CA PRO A 28 10.22 3.93 -25.09
C PRO A 28 8.72 3.71 -25.32
N ILE A 29 8.40 2.98 -26.38
CA ILE A 29 7.05 2.50 -26.65
C ILE A 29 6.98 1.04 -26.24
N VAL A 30 6.03 0.73 -25.36
CA VAL A 30 5.74 -0.62 -24.89
C VAL A 30 4.38 -1.04 -25.44
N ARG A 31 4.29 -2.28 -25.85
CA ARG A 31 3.04 -2.87 -26.33
C ARG A 31 2.43 -3.71 -25.20
N THR A 32 1.34 -3.22 -24.62
CA THR A 32 0.54 -3.98 -23.64
C THR A 32 -0.46 -4.89 -24.34
N ALA A 33 -1.09 -5.79 -23.61
CA ALA A 33 -2.18 -6.62 -24.13
C ALA A 33 -3.38 -5.78 -24.64
N SER A 34 -3.56 -4.58 -24.07
CA SER A 34 -4.65 -3.68 -24.48
C SER A 34 -4.26 -2.71 -25.60
N GLY A 35 -2.96 -2.44 -25.83
CA GLY A 35 -2.50 -1.54 -26.90
C GLY A 35 -1.14 -0.90 -26.61
N PRO A 36 -0.60 -0.10 -27.57
CA PRO A 36 0.69 0.54 -27.42
C PRO A 36 0.62 1.75 -26.47
N VAL A 37 1.66 1.89 -25.63
CA VAL A 37 1.82 3.00 -24.70
C VAL A 37 3.23 3.59 -24.81
N GLN A 38 3.36 4.90 -24.65
CA GLN A 38 4.63 5.61 -24.65
C GLN A 38 4.87 6.22 -23.27
N GLY A 39 5.96 5.82 -22.62
CA GLY A 39 6.42 6.37 -21.35
C GLY A 39 7.19 7.67 -21.50
N ALA A 40 7.58 8.25 -20.38
CA ALA A 40 8.52 9.36 -20.30
C ALA A 40 9.88 8.85 -19.81
N ILE A 41 10.97 9.46 -20.30
CA ILE A 41 12.29 9.28 -19.72
C ILE A 41 12.47 10.33 -18.62
N GLU A 42 12.67 9.86 -17.41
CA GLU A 42 12.90 10.70 -16.22
C GLU A 42 14.26 10.36 -15.61
N ASN A 43 15.25 11.20 -15.89
CA ASN A 43 16.66 10.92 -15.58
C ASN A 43 17.11 9.60 -16.27
N ASP A 44 17.38 8.56 -15.50
CA ASP A 44 17.86 7.25 -15.93
C ASP A 44 16.76 6.16 -15.97
N LEU A 45 15.51 6.55 -15.78
CA LEU A 45 14.36 5.63 -15.73
C LEU A 45 13.40 5.90 -16.89
N THR A 46 12.66 4.87 -17.26
CA THR A 46 11.43 5.00 -18.04
C THR A 46 10.24 4.91 -17.09
N VAL A 47 9.35 5.90 -17.16
CA VAL A 47 8.18 5.98 -16.30
C VAL A 47 6.93 6.01 -17.16
N PHE A 48 5.98 5.15 -16.83
CA PHE A 48 4.66 5.11 -17.45
C PHE A 48 3.62 5.42 -16.38
N ARG A 49 2.80 6.44 -16.60
CA ARG A 49 1.77 6.88 -15.66
C ARG A 49 0.38 6.80 -16.27
N GLY A 50 -0.63 6.53 -15.44
CA GLY A 50 -2.02 6.51 -15.87
C GLY A 50 -2.36 5.37 -16.84
N LEU A 51 -1.75 4.19 -16.66
CA LEU A 51 -2.08 3.01 -17.45
C LEU A 51 -3.37 2.38 -16.90
N PRO A 52 -4.44 2.28 -17.70
CA PRO A 52 -5.67 1.64 -17.26
C PRO A 52 -5.46 0.13 -17.17
N TYR A 53 -5.75 -0.47 -16.03
CA TYR A 53 -5.71 -1.91 -15.83
C TYR A 53 -7.10 -2.56 -15.86
N ALA A 54 -8.15 -1.76 -15.71
CA ALA A 54 -9.55 -2.15 -15.84
C ALA A 54 -10.36 -1.03 -16.43
N ALA A 55 -11.54 -1.33 -16.97
CA ALA A 55 -12.50 -0.36 -17.47
C ALA A 55 -13.06 0.50 -16.31
N ALA A 56 -13.48 1.72 -16.62
CA ALA A 56 -14.08 2.64 -15.65
C ALA A 56 -15.29 1.99 -14.93
N PRO A 57 -15.30 1.93 -13.59
CA PRO A 57 -16.37 1.30 -12.83
C PRO A 57 -17.56 2.24 -12.59
N VAL A 58 -18.05 2.88 -13.64
CA VAL A 58 -19.08 3.92 -13.63
C VAL A 58 -20.45 3.41 -14.01
N GLY A 59 -21.51 4.09 -13.60
CA GLY A 59 -22.90 3.77 -13.99
C GLY A 59 -23.27 2.33 -13.61
N GLU A 60 -23.67 1.52 -14.60
CA GLU A 60 -24.03 0.11 -14.40
C GLU A 60 -22.86 -0.76 -13.92
N GLN A 61 -21.61 -0.33 -14.09
CA GLN A 61 -20.42 -1.03 -13.60
C GLN A 61 -20.10 -0.69 -12.15
N ARG A 62 -20.75 0.31 -11.54
CA ARG A 62 -20.61 0.59 -10.11
C ARG A 62 -21.10 -0.62 -9.30
N TRP A 63 -20.28 -1.05 -8.33
CA TRP A 63 -20.48 -2.28 -7.53
C TRP A 63 -20.56 -3.56 -8.38
N ARG A 64 -19.74 -3.61 -9.43
CA ARG A 64 -19.42 -4.83 -10.17
C ARG A 64 -17.94 -5.12 -10.13
N GLU A 65 -17.56 -6.35 -10.48
CA GLU A 65 -16.17 -6.74 -10.64
C GLU A 65 -15.51 -5.87 -11.72
N PRO A 66 -14.20 -5.56 -11.59
CA PRO A 66 -13.48 -4.83 -12.61
C PRO A 66 -13.58 -5.57 -13.96
N GLN A 67 -13.89 -4.82 -15.02
CA GLN A 67 -14.03 -5.35 -16.38
C GLN A 67 -12.74 -5.09 -17.18
N PRO A 68 -12.43 -5.93 -18.18
CA PRO A 68 -11.30 -5.69 -19.07
C PRO A 68 -11.38 -4.34 -19.77
N VAL A 69 -10.25 -3.70 -19.95
CA VAL A 69 -10.14 -2.47 -20.74
C VAL A 69 -10.39 -2.80 -22.21
N GLN A 70 -11.14 -1.93 -22.90
CA GLN A 70 -11.30 -2.04 -24.35
C GLN A 70 -9.94 -1.84 -25.05
N PRO A 71 -9.51 -2.76 -25.92
CA PRO A 71 -8.26 -2.63 -26.63
C PRO A 71 -8.21 -1.39 -27.52
N TRP A 72 -7.03 -0.81 -27.70
CA TRP A 72 -6.79 0.36 -28.55
C TRP A 72 -5.60 0.12 -29.50
N SER A 73 -5.65 0.78 -30.67
CA SER A 73 -4.61 0.70 -31.68
C SER A 73 -3.73 1.97 -31.77
N VAL A 74 -4.26 3.10 -31.30
CA VAL A 74 -3.56 4.39 -31.30
C VAL A 74 -2.59 4.46 -30.12
N LEU A 75 -1.38 4.99 -30.36
CA LEU A 75 -0.38 5.18 -29.32
C LEU A 75 -0.91 6.08 -28.20
N ARG A 76 -0.97 5.58 -26.97
CA ARG A 76 -1.33 6.36 -25.78
C ARG A 76 -0.09 6.95 -25.12
N GLN A 77 -0.16 8.23 -24.79
CA GLN A 77 0.84 8.88 -23.94
C GLN A 77 0.58 8.49 -22.47
N ALA A 78 1.60 7.95 -21.84
CA ALA A 78 1.57 7.50 -20.42
C ALA A 78 2.52 8.36 -19.58
N SER A 79 2.37 9.69 -19.64
CA SER A 79 3.22 10.68 -18.96
C SER A 79 2.58 11.33 -17.74
N THR A 80 1.27 11.19 -17.56
CA THR A 80 0.51 11.79 -16.45
C THR A 80 -0.22 10.74 -15.64
N VAL A 81 -0.28 10.91 -14.32
CA VAL A 81 -1.06 10.04 -13.44
C VAL A 81 -2.54 10.06 -13.82
N GLY A 82 -3.22 8.92 -13.71
CA GLY A 82 -4.67 8.85 -13.82
C GLY A 82 -5.37 9.49 -12.64
N ALA A 83 -6.68 9.70 -12.75
CA ALA A 83 -7.47 10.20 -11.64
C ALA A 83 -7.40 9.28 -10.42
N SER A 84 -7.44 9.88 -9.23
CA SER A 84 -7.61 9.15 -7.97
C SER A 84 -9.07 8.76 -7.78
N CYS A 85 -9.32 7.64 -7.11
CA CYS A 85 -10.67 7.20 -6.83
C CYS A 85 -11.40 8.17 -5.90
N PRO A 86 -12.74 8.26 -5.97
CA PRO A 86 -13.54 9.17 -5.17
C PRO A 86 -13.24 9.04 -3.69
N GLN A 87 -12.91 10.16 -3.06
CA GLN A 87 -12.46 10.27 -1.67
C GLN A 87 -12.64 11.68 -1.16
N LYS A 88 -12.67 11.84 0.18
CA LYS A 88 -12.72 13.16 0.80
C LYS A 88 -11.33 13.80 0.76
N ARG A 89 -11.16 14.87 0.00
CA ARG A 89 -9.87 15.54 -0.23
C ARG A 89 -9.15 15.95 1.07
N GLY A 90 -9.86 16.43 2.09
CA GLY A 90 -9.24 16.82 3.37
C GLY A 90 -8.52 15.66 4.07
N LEU A 91 -9.14 14.48 4.12
CA LEU A 91 -8.50 13.29 4.70
C LEU A 91 -7.25 12.86 3.93
N ALA A 92 -7.27 12.98 2.60
CA ALA A 92 -6.12 12.66 1.78
C ALA A 92 -4.94 13.61 2.05
N LEU A 93 -5.20 14.90 2.21
CA LEU A 93 -4.16 15.90 2.50
C LEU A 93 -3.47 15.62 3.84
N GLU A 94 -4.22 15.19 4.86
CA GLU A 94 -3.67 14.83 6.17
C GLU A 94 -2.92 13.49 6.14
N GLY A 95 -3.29 12.59 5.22
CA GLY A 95 -2.80 11.21 5.16
C GLY A 95 -1.75 10.91 4.09
N GLY A 96 -1.27 11.88 3.32
CA GLY A 96 -0.24 11.56 2.31
C GLY A 96 -0.10 12.53 1.14
N GLY A 97 -0.95 13.55 1.03
CA GLY A 97 -0.83 14.58 0.01
C GLY A 97 -2.07 14.81 -0.82
N ASP A 98 -1.98 15.74 -1.77
CA ASP A 98 -3.09 16.07 -2.67
C ASP A 98 -3.33 14.94 -3.67
N PRO A 99 -4.52 14.32 -3.70
CA PRO A 99 -4.86 13.25 -4.63
C PRO A 99 -5.00 13.74 -6.09
N GLY A 100 -4.92 15.03 -6.35
CA GLY A 100 -5.06 15.61 -7.70
C GLY A 100 -6.50 15.53 -8.22
N VAL A 101 -6.67 15.12 -9.46
CA VAL A 101 -7.99 14.88 -10.06
C VAL A 101 -8.63 13.67 -9.40
N ILE A 102 -9.90 13.79 -9.02
CA ILE A 102 -10.70 12.70 -8.44
C ILE A 102 -11.83 12.37 -9.40
N ASP A 103 -11.95 11.10 -9.76
CA ASP A 103 -12.99 10.59 -10.69
C ASP A 103 -13.31 9.12 -10.37
N GLU A 104 -14.49 8.62 -10.74
CA GLU A 104 -14.77 7.18 -10.68
C GLU A 104 -14.03 6.38 -11.76
N ASP A 105 -13.64 7.01 -12.89
CA ASP A 105 -12.69 6.43 -13.83
C ASP A 105 -11.26 6.53 -13.24
N CYS A 106 -10.95 5.65 -12.31
CA CYS A 106 -9.76 5.74 -11.48
C CYS A 106 -8.90 4.46 -11.45
N LEU A 107 -9.26 3.42 -12.18
CA LEU A 107 -8.57 2.13 -12.14
C LEU A 107 -7.31 2.15 -12.99
N PHE A 108 -6.35 2.97 -12.54
CA PHE A 108 -5.06 3.20 -13.18
C PHE A 108 -3.91 2.70 -12.31
N LEU A 109 -2.80 2.37 -12.98
CA LEU A 109 -1.52 2.08 -12.34
C LEU A 109 -0.40 2.86 -13.03
N ASN A 110 0.76 2.93 -12.34
CA ASN A 110 1.98 3.53 -12.86
C ASN A 110 3.09 2.48 -12.82
N VAL A 111 4.04 2.56 -13.75
CA VAL A 111 5.20 1.66 -13.83
C VAL A 111 6.48 2.48 -13.91
N PHE A 112 7.42 2.19 -13.02
CA PHE A 112 8.76 2.76 -12.98
C PHE A 112 9.76 1.65 -13.28
N THR A 113 10.58 1.82 -14.30
CA THR A 113 11.55 0.78 -14.70
C THR A 113 12.87 1.36 -15.16
N PRO A 114 14.00 0.77 -14.76
CA PRO A 114 15.30 1.15 -15.30
C PRO A 114 15.53 0.60 -16.72
N ARG A 115 14.73 -0.39 -17.15
CA ARG A 115 14.88 -1.04 -18.44
C ARG A 115 13.55 -1.58 -18.95
N ALA A 116 12.90 -0.83 -19.82
CA ALA A 116 11.65 -1.22 -20.49
C ALA A 116 11.92 -2.15 -21.68
N GLU A 117 12.50 -3.31 -21.42
CA GLU A 117 12.86 -4.30 -22.45
C GLU A 117 12.41 -5.70 -22.02
N ALA A 118 11.68 -6.39 -22.88
CA ALA A 118 11.32 -7.78 -22.65
C ALA A 118 12.60 -8.64 -22.47
N GLY A 119 12.63 -9.45 -21.41
CA GLY A 119 13.79 -10.30 -21.11
C GLY A 119 14.79 -9.70 -20.10
N ALA A 120 14.62 -8.47 -19.62
CA ALA A 120 15.45 -7.91 -18.56
C ALA A 120 15.32 -8.65 -17.22
N LYS A 121 14.18 -9.34 -16.98
CA LYS A 121 13.91 -10.24 -15.84
C LYS A 121 14.14 -9.59 -14.47
N LEU A 122 13.76 -8.33 -14.33
CA LEU A 122 13.88 -7.57 -13.09
C LEU A 122 12.81 -8.01 -12.06
N PRO A 123 13.11 -8.00 -10.76
CA PRO A 123 12.07 -8.20 -9.74
C PRO A 123 11.01 -7.10 -9.84
N VAL A 124 9.76 -7.48 -9.58
CA VAL A 124 8.59 -6.57 -9.64
C VAL A 124 8.10 -6.29 -8.24
N MET A 125 7.94 -5.03 -7.89
CA MET A 125 7.41 -4.57 -6.61
C MET A 125 6.10 -3.82 -6.85
N VAL A 126 4.98 -4.35 -6.33
CA VAL A 126 3.64 -3.77 -6.51
C VAL A 126 3.17 -3.12 -5.22
N TRP A 127 3.10 -1.80 -5.23
CA TRP A 127 2.67 -0.99 -4.08
C TRP A 127 1.16 -0.86 -4.01
N ILE A 128 0.61 -1.12 -2.82
CA ILE A 128 -0.79 -0.91 -2.49
C ILE A 128 -0.84 0.15 -1.39
N HIS A 129 -1.40 1.32 -1.71
CA HIS A 129 -1.44 2.44 -0.78
C HIS A 129 -2.36 2.20 0.43
N GLY A 130 -2.06 2.87 1.54
CA GLY A 130 -2.87 2.92 2.74
C GLY A 130 -4.05 3.89 2.63
N GLY A 131 -4.48 4.42 3.77
CA GLY A 131 -5.57 5.39 3.87
C GLY A 131 -6.89 4.79 4.32
N ALA A 132 -6.86 3.82 5.23
CA ALA A 132 -8.03 3.20 5.87
C ALA A 132 -9.09 2.67 4.88
N LEU A 133 -8.72 2.34 3.64
CA LEU A 133 -9.60 1.99 2.52
C LEU A 133 -10.55 3.11 2.07
N ILE A 134 -10.41 4.34 2.55
CA ILE A 134 -11.30 5.47 2.27
C ILE A 134 -10.61 6.65 1.58
N PHE A 135 -9.28 6.70 1.56
CA PHE A 135 -8.50 7.70 0.82
C PHE A 135 -7.16 7.11 0.35
N GLY A 136 -6.44 7.87 -0.47
CA GLY A 136 -5.13 7.52 -1.02
C GLY A 136 -5.15 7.40 -2.54
N SER A 137 -3.96 7.31 -3.12
CA SER A 137 -3.77 7.13 -4.56
C SER A 137 -2.36 6.61 -4.84
N GLY A 138 -2.22 5.68 -5.77
CA GLY A 138 -0.93 5.24 -6.28
C GLY A 138 -0.16 6.31 -7.05
N GLY A 139 -0.80 7.43 -7.38
CA GLY A 139 -0.19 8.57 -8.05
C GLY A 139 0.41 9.63 -7.13
N LEU A 140 0.34 9.46 -5.80
CA LEU A 140 0.89 10.43 -4.86
C LEU A 140 2.44 10.49 -4.96
N PRO A 141 3.04 11.70 -4.90
CA PRO A 141 4.49 11.87 -4.93
C PRO A 141 5.24 11.09 -3.83
N LEU A 142 4.58 10.87 -2.69
CA LEU A 142 5.10 10.05 -1.60
C LEU A 142 5.41 8.61 -2.04
N TYR A 143 4.68 8.10 -3.02
CA TYR A 143 4.79 6.73 -3.53
C TYR A 143 5.55 6.65 -4.87
N ASP A 144 6.37 7.67 -5.19
CA ASP A 144 7.24 7.62 -6.36
C ASP A 144 8.19 6.43 -6.29
N GLY A 145 8.07 5.51 -7.24
CA GLY A 145 8.83 4.25 -7.28
C GLY A 145 10.26 4.38 -7.78
N SER A 146 10.70 5.59 -8.15
CA SER A 146 11.97 5.81 -8.84
C SER A 146 13.19 5.33 -8.06
N ALA A 147 13.21 5.51 -6.74
CA ALA A 147 14.38 5.10 -5.95
C ALA A 147 14.51 3.57 -5.85
N LEU A 148 13.39 2.84 -5.74
CA LEU A 148 13.39 1.37 -5.81
C LEU A 148 13.69 0.88 -7.23
N ALA A 149 13.20 1.56 -8.25
CA ALA A 149 13.50 1.23 -9.64
C ALA A 149 15.00 1.40 -9.96
N ARG A 150 15.67 2.43 -9.44
CA ARG A 150 17.13 2.60 -9.58
C ARG A 150 17.94 1.49 -8.91
N ARG A 151 17.36 0.77 -7.94
CA ARG A 151 17.98 -0.43 -7.37
C ARG A 151 17.89 -1.65 -8.30
N GLY A 152 17.13 -1.57 -9.37
CA GLY A 152 16.97 -2.64 -10.35
C GLY A 152 15.62 -3.36 -10.29
N ALA A 153 14.59 -2.76 -9.70
CA ALA A 153 13.23 -3.29 -9.71
C ALA A 153 12.38 -2.66 -10.82
N VAL A 154 11.33 -3.34 -11.24
CA VAL A 154 10.15 -2.72 -11.85
C VAL A 154 9.17 -2.43 -10.73
N VAL A 155 8.84 -1.16 -10.52
CA VAL A 155 7.91 -0.75 -9.46
C VAL A 155 6.57 -0.39 -10.08
N VAL A 156 5.50 -0.93 -9.51
CA VAL A 156 4.13 -0.64 -9.92
C VAL A 156 3.40 -0.02 -8.74
N THR A 157 2.74 1.12 -8.94
CA THR A 157 1.81 1.71 -7.97
C THR A 157 0.41 1.75 -8.57
N LEU A 158 -0.62 1.52 -7.79
CA LEU A 158 -1.98 1.37 -8.32
C LEU A 158 -3.02 2.10 -7.48
N ASN A 159 -4.12 2.50 -8.12
CA ASN A 159 -5.35 2.91 -7.47
C ASN A 159 -6.29 1.70 -7.34
N TYR A 160 -7.23 1.77 -6.40
CA TYR A 160 -8.33 0.82 -6.22
C TYR A 160 -9.54 1.56 -5.65
N ARG A 161 -10.75 1.08 -5.89
CA ARG A 161 -11.98 1.71 -5.38
C ARG A 161 -11.97 1.75 -3.86
N LEU A 162 -12.42 2.88 -3.33
CA LEU A 162 -12.34 3.26 -1.92
C LEU A 162 -13.73 3.36 -1.29
N GLY A 163 -13.76 3.35 0.03
CA GLY A 163 -14.96 3.57 0.81
C GLY A 163 -16.12 2.69 0.40
N SER A 164 -17.31 3.25 0.41
CA SER A 164 -18.54 2.58 -0.01
C SER A 164 -18.60 2.27 -1.53
N LEU A 165 -17.73 2.85 -2.34
CA LEU A 165 -17.60 2.47 -3.75
C LEU A 165 -16.77 1.18 -3.93
N GLY A 166 -15.86 0.90 -3.00
CA GLY A 166 -14.96 -0.24 -3.03
C GLY A 166 -15.35 -1.41 -2.12
N PHE A 167 -16.06 -1.14 -1.02
CA PHE A 167 -16.38 -2.12 0.02
C PHE A 167 -17.82 -1.92 0.48
N PHE A 168 -18.75 -2.58 -0.19
CA PHE A 168 -20.18 -2.29 -0.04
C PHE A 168 -21.03 -3.53 -0.27
N THR A 169 -22.07 -3.65 0.55
CA THR A 169 -23.24 -4.47 0.21
C THR A 169 -24.52 -3.79 0.70
N HIS A 170 -25.62 -4.16 0.09
CA HIS A 170 -26.95 -3.67 0.35
C HIS A 170 -27.96 -4.77 0.00
N GLN A 171 -29.16 -4.76 0.60
CA GLN A 171 -30.19 -5.75 0.31
C GLN A 171 -30.50 -5.84 -1.20
N ALA A 172 -30.58 -4.71 -1.89
CA ALA A 172 -30.81 -4.68 -3.34
C ALA A 172 -29.67 -5.31 -4.16
N LEU A 173 -28.41 -5.16 -3.71
CA LEU A 173 -27.27 -5.82 -4.35
C LEU A 173 -27.31 -7.33 -4.13
N GLU A 174 -27.68 -7.79 -2.93
CA GLU A 174 -27.88 -9.21 -2.64
C GLU A 174 -29.05 -9.82 -3.46
N GLN A 175 -30.10 -9.06 -3.74
CA GLN A 175 -31.21 -9.50 -4.62
C GLN A 175 -30.77 -9.57 -6.09
N GLU A 176 -29.98 -8.58 -6.56
CA GLU A 176 -29.45 -8.58 -7.92
C GLU A 176 -28.45 -9.72 -8.14
N ARG A 177 -27.58 -10.00 -7.13
CA ARG A 177 -26.47 -10.97 -7.22
C ARG A 177 -26.31 -11.70 -5.88
N PRO A 178 -27.12 -12.71 -5.59
CA PRO A 178 -27.03 -13.46 -4.32
C PRO A 178 -25.64 -14.06 -4.10
N GLY A 179 -25.03 -13.75 -2.96
CA GLY A 179 -23.67 -14.22 -2.65
C GLY A 179 -22.56 -13.62 -3.53
N GLY A 180 -22.87 -12.64 -4.36
CA GLY A 180 -21.93 -11.95 -5.23
C GLY A 180 -20.84 -11.18 -4.49
N PRO A 181 -19.89 -10.54 -5.21
CA PRO A 181 -18.80 -9.81 -4.62
C PRO A 181 -19.27 -8.56 -3.88
N VAL A 182 -18.54 -8.22 -2.83
CA VAL A 182 -18.77 -7.04 -1.98
C VAL A 182 -17.46 -6.30 -1.66
N ASN A 183 -16.32 -6.90 -2.01
CA ASN A 183 -14.97 -6.33 -1.82
C ASN A 183 -14.41 -5.87 -3.16
N PHE A 184 -15.08 -4.90 -3.81
CA PHE A 184 -14.73 -4.45 -5.15
C PHE A 184 -13.33 -3.84 -5.21
N GLY A 185 -12.90 -3.08 -4.17
CA GLY A 185 -11.54 -2.55 -4.10
C GLY A 185 -10.47 -3.63 -4.00
N LEU A 186 -10.73 -4.77 -3.35
CA LEU A 186 -9.81 -5.92 -3.36
C LEU A 186 -9.79 -6.62 -4.74
N LEU A 187 -10.95 -6.71 -5.40
CA LEU A 187 -11.01 -7.23 -6.77
C LEU A 187 -10.27 -6.35 -7.76
N ASP A 188 -10.27 -5.03 -7.56
CA ASP A 188 -9.47 -4.10 -8.36
C ASP A 188 -7.97 -4.37 -8.18
N GLN A 189 -7.50 -4.60 -6.95
CA GLN A 189 -6.11 -4.97 -6.67
C GLN A 189 -5.76 -6.31 -7.33
N ILE A 190 -6.65 -7.29 -7.30
CA ILE A 190 -6.47 -8.57 -8.00
C ILE A 190 -6.39 -8.37 -9.50
N ALA A 191 -7.25 -7.52 -10.08
CA ALA A 191 -7.21 -7.19 -11.51
C ALA A 191 -5.91 -6.47 -11.91
N ALA A 192 -5.40 -5.58 -11.06
CA ALA A 192 -4.10 -4.94 -11.27
C ALA A 192 -2.96 -5.97 -11.25
N LEU A 193 -2.98 -6.95 -10.35
CA LEU A 193 -2.01 -8.05 -10.32
C LEU A 193 -2.13 -8.97 -11.54
N GLN A 194 -3.33 -9.21 -12.04
CA GLN A 194 -3.57 -9.92 -13.31
C GLN A 194 -3.00 -9.12 -14.50
N TRP A 195 -3.18 -7.79 -14.48
CA TRP A 195 -2.56 -6.90 -15.47
C TRP A 195 -1.02 -7.00 -15.42
N VAL A 196 -0.42 -6.98 -14.22
CA VAL A 196 1.03 -7.19 -14.02
C VAL A 196 1.46 -8.53 -14.63
N ARG A 197 0.76 -9.62 -14.33
CA ARG A 197 1.06 -10.94 -14.89
C ARG A 197 1.02 -10.99 -16.41
N GLN A 198 0.12 -10.20 -17.03
CA GLN A 198 -0.03 -10.19 -18.50
C GLN A 198 0.97 -9.27 -19.19
N ASN A 199 1.43 -8.20 -18.55
CA ASN A 199 2.09 -7.11 -19.26
C ASN A 199 3.51 -6.80 -18.77
N ILE A 200 3.88 -7.15 -17.54
CA ILE A 200 5.08 -6.60 -16.90
C ILE A 200 6.39 -7.03 -17.57
N GLU A 201 6.39 -8.14 -18.29
CA GLU A 201 7.57 -8.57 -19.06
C GLU A 201 7.93 -7.55 -20.15
N ALA A 202 6.95 -6.90 -20.76
CA ALA A 202 7.18 -5.86 -21.74
C ALA A 202 7.83 -4.60 -21.13
N PHE A 203 7.70 -4.42 -19.82
CA PHE A 203 8.33 -3.36 -19.02
C PHE A 203 9.63 -3.81 -18.34
N GLY A 204 10.14 -5.01 -18.67
CA GLY A 204 11.38 -5.57 -18.15
C GLY A 204 11.22 -6.39 -16.87
N GLY A 205 10.01 -6.58 -16.33
CA GLY A 205 9.77 -7.33 -15.12
C GLY A 205 9.78 -8.85 -15.31
N ASP A 206 9.94 -9.57 -14.21
CA ASP A 206 9.85 -11.03 -14.12
C ASP A 206 8.55 -11.43 -13.39
N VAL A 207 7.60 -12.02 -14.09
CA VAL A 207 6.31 -12.47 -13.54
C VAL A 207 6.46 -13.55 -12.44
N THR A 208 7.64 -14.18 -12.34
CA THR A 208 7.94 -15.15 -11.29
C THR A 208 8.58 -14.53 -10.05
N LYS A 209 8.79 -13.21 -10.03
CA LYS A 209 9.41 -12.45 -8.94
C LYS A 209 8.58 -11.21 -8.57
N VAL A 210 7.29 -11.40 -8.39
CA VAL A 210 6.37 -10.33 -8.00
C VAL A 210 6.25 -10.29 -6.47
N THR A 211 6.57 -9.16 -5.86
CA THR A 211 6.36 -8.87 -4.44
C THR A 211 5.29 -7.81 -4.29
N VAL A 212 4.21 -8.13 -3.59
CA VAL A 212 3.21 -7.14 -3.19
C VAL A 212 3.63 -6.49 -1.86
N PHE A 213 3.54 -5.17 -1.77
CA PHE A 213 3.85 -4.46 -0.53
C PHE A 213 2.91 -3.29 -0.31
N GLY A 214 2.71 -2.92 0.94
CA GLY A 214 1.80 -1.84 1.29
C GLY A 214 1.80 -1.54 2.77
N GLN A 215 1.30 -0.37 3.12
CA GLN A 215 1.29 0.15 4.49
C GLN A 215 -0.15 0.34 4.98
N SER A 216 -0.41 0.16 6.28
CA SER A 216 -1.73 0.40 6.90
C SER A 216 -2.84 -0.44 6.23
N ALA A 217 -3.87 0.19 5.67
CA ALA A 217 -4.89 -0.47 4.87
C ALA A 217 -4.32 -1.19 3.63
N GLY A 218 -3.21 -0.68 3.04
CA GLY A 218 -2.46 -1.38 2.01
C GLY A 218 -1.80 -2.65 2.53
N ALA A 219 -1.28 -2.66 3.75
CA ALA A 219 -0.76 -3.86 4.41
C ALA A 219 -1.88 -4.86 4.74
N GLN A 220 -3.06 -4.37 5.14
CA GLN A 220 -4.25 -5.21 5.27
C GLN A 220 -4.67 -5.81 3.94
N SER A 221 -4.59 -5.04 2.85
CA SER A 221 -4.81 -5.53 1.49
C SER A 221 -3.81 -6.63 1.11
N VAL A 222 -2.52 -6.46 1.43
CA VAL A 222 -1.50 -7.49 1.23
C VAL A 222 -1.88 -8.78 1.95
N LEU A 223 -2.27 -8.71 3.21
CA LEU A 223 -2.70 -9.90 3.96
C LEU A 223 -4.02 -10.49 3.42
N ALA A 224 -4.94 -9.64 2.95
CA ALA A 224 -6.19 -10.09 2.32
C ALA A 224 -5.92 -10.79 0.97
N LEU A 225 -4.99 -10.29 0.15
CA LEU A 225 -4.53 -10.96 -1.07
C LEU A 225 -3.88 -12.31 -0.76
N MET A 226 -3.05 -12.39 0.30
CA MET A 226 -2.51 -13.68 0.77
C MET A 226 -3.61 -14.65 1.19
N ALA A 227 -4.71 -14.16 1.76
CA ALA A 227 -5.84 -14.96 2.20
C ALA A 227 -6.85 -15.28 1.09
N SER A 228 -6.81 -14.56 -0.04
CA SER A 228 -7.77 -14.69 -1.12
C SER A 228 -7.44 -15.82 -2.09
N PRO A 229 -8.35 -16.76 -2.31
CA PRO A 229 -8.17 -17.79 -3.36
C PRO A 229 -8.02 -17.17 -4.77
N LEU A 230 -8.63 -16.01 -5.01
CA LEU A 230 -8.62 -15.34 -6.31
C LEU A 230 -7.27 -14.70 -6.65
N ALA A 231 -6.41 -14.47 -5.65
CA ALA A 231 -5.07 -13.93 -5.83
C ALA A 231 -3.98 -15.02 -5.89
N ALA A 232 -4.37 -16.30 -5.84
CA ALA A 232 -3.43 -17.42 -5.81
C ALA A 232 -2.48 -17.40 -7.03
N GLY A 233 -1.17 -17.43 -6.77
CA GLY A 233 -0.12 -17.48 -7.80
C GLY A 233 0.15 -16.14 -8.51
N LEU A 234 -0.47 -15.03 -8.10
CA LEU A 234 -0.22 -13.71 -8.69
C LEU A 234 1.04 -13.02 -8.14
N PHE A 235 1.58 -13.48 -7.02
CA PHE A 235 2.80 -12.94 -6.40
C PHE A 235 3.57 -14.03 -5.67
N GLN A 236 4.87 -13.79 -5.42
CA GLN A 236 5.82 -14.73 -4.82
C GLN A 236 6.45 -14.20 -3.52
N GLY A 237 6.20 -12.95 -3.16
CA GLY A 237 6.62 -12.33 -1.91
C GLY A 237 5.60 -11.32 -1.42
N ALA A 238 5.60 -11.05 -0.13
CA ALA A 238 4.69 -10.10 0.50
C ALA A 238 5.40 -9.27 1.57
N ILE A 239 5.11 -7.95 1.63
CA ILE A 239 5.58 -7.07 2.70
C ILE A 239 4.36 -6.31 3.24
N ALA A 240 4.07 -6.48 4.53
CA ALA A 240 2.95 -5.83 5.19
C ALA A 240 3.46 -4.84 6.27
N GLU A 241 3.37 -3.55 5.95
CA GLU A 241 3.88 -2.47 6.79
C GLU A 241 2.76 -1.94 7.69
N SER A 242 2.87 -2.15 8.98
CA SER A 242 1.87 -1.74 9.99
C SER A 242 0.44 -2.23 9.70
N PRO A 243 0.21 -3.53 9.41
CA PRO A 243 -1.16 -4.05 9.35
C PRO A 243 -1.79 -4.05 10.74
N TYR A 244 -3.11 -3.89 10.80
CA TYR A 244 -3.82 -3.75 12.07
C TYR A 244 -4.77 -4.93 12.35
N GLY A 245 -5.00 -5.21 13.63
CA GLY A 245 -5.76 -6.38 14.10
C GLY A 245 -7.27 -6.17 14.26
N PHE A 246 -7.85 -5.16 13.61
CA PHE A 246 -9.28 -4.93 13.69
C PHE A 246 -10.04 -5.94 12.82
N PRO A 247 -11.17 -6.51 13.33
CA PRO A 247 -11.93 -7.50 12.58
C PRO A 247 -12.62 -6.87 11.38
N GLY A 248 -12.71 -7.64 10.29
CA GLY A 248 -13.54 -7.31 9.15
C GLY A 248 -15.05 -7.36 9.49
N HIS A 249 -15.87 -6.98 8.53
CA HIS A 249 -17.33 -7.01 8.68
C HIS A 249 -17.92 -8.33 8.16
N THR A 250 -18.99 -8.81 8.80
CA THR A 250 -19.87 -9.80 8.18
C THR A 250 -20.74 -9.13 7.12
N ARG A 251 -21.27 -9.91 6.16
CA ARG A 251 -22.22 -9.38 5.14
C ARG A 251 -23.43 -8.74 5.79
N VAL A 252 -23.95 -9.31 6.87
CA VAL A 252 -25.11 -8.77 7.60
C VAL A 252 -24.83 -7.38 8.15
N LYS A 253 -23.67 -7.20 8.83
CA LYS A 253 -23.26 -5.91 9.35
C LYS A 253 -23.00 -4.90 8.22
N ALA A 254 -22.35 -5.33 7.16
CA ALA A 254 -22.08 -4.46 6.00
C ALA A 254 -23.37 -4.06 5.27
N ALA A 255 -24.38 -4.95 5.17
CA ALA A 255 -25.69 -4.62 4.59
C ALA A 255 -26.45 -3.59 5.43
N ALA A 256 -26.37 -3.70 6.77
CA ALA A 256 -26.94 -2.68 7.66
C ALA A 256 -26.24 -1.31 7.47
N THR A 257 -24.92 -1.31 7.31
CA THR A 257 -24.16 -0.08 6.96
C THR A 257 -24.59 0.48 5.60
N GLY A 258 -24.77 -0.39 4.59
CA GLY A 258 -25.26 0.02 3.27
C GLY A 258 -26.65 0.65 3.31
N ALA A 259 -27.57 0.12 4.13
CA ALA A 259 -28.87 0.74 4.37
C ALA A 259 -28.75 2.12 5.04
N ALA A 260 -27.88 2.25 6.05
CA ALA A 260 -27.63 3.53 6.70
C ALA A 260 -26.98 4.57 5.74
N ILE A 261 -26.11 4.13 4.83
CA ILE A 261 -25.58 4.98 3.75
C ILE A 261 -26.70 5.44 2.82
N ALA A 262 -27.61 4.55 2.43
CA ALA A 262 -28.78 4.89 1.60
C ALA A 262 -29.64 5.96 2.29
N ASP A 263 -29.95 5.80 3.59
CA ASP A 263 -30.69 6.80 4.39
C ASP A 263 -29.95 8.15 4.42
N ALA A 264 -28.64 8.14 4.65
CA ALA A 264 -27.81 9.36 4.73
C ALA A 264 -27.76 10.15 3.41
N VAL A 265 -27.99 9.50 2.27
CA VAL A 265 -28.11 10.16 0.96
C VAL A 265 -29.57 10.41 0.53
N GLY A 266 -30.52 10.22 1.43
CA GLY A 266 -31.94 10.52 1.21
C GLY A 266 -32.70 9.45 0.41
N LEU A 267 -32.23 8.22 0.38
CA LEU A 267 -32.94 7.06 -0.16
C LEU A 267 -33.64 6.28 0.97
N PRO A 268 -34.60 5.39 0.66
CA PRO A 268 -35.36 4.68 1.67
C PRO A 268 -34.61 3.49 2.29
N GLY A 269 -33.41 3.73 2.85
CA GLY A 269 -32.60 2.77 3.60
C GLY A 269 -32.50 1.40 2.93
N ALA A 270 -32.83 0.34 3.67
CA ALA A 270 -32.78 -1.04 3.16
C ALA A 270 -33.69 -1.31 1.95
N SER A 271 -34.69 -0.47 1.69
CA SER A 271 -35.62 -0.60 0.57
C SER A 271 -35.19 0.15 -0.69
N ALA A 272 -34.03 0.79 -0.68
CA ALA A 272 -33.49 1.49 -1.84
C ALA A 272 -33.22 0.49 -2.99
N SER A 273 -33.57 0.86 -4.24
CA SER A 273 -33.26 0.04 -5.42
C SER A 273 -31.80 0.23 -5.86
N MET A 274 -31.22 -0.75 -6.54
CA MET A 274 -29.88 -0.63 -7.13
C MET A 274 -29.77 0.53 -8.11
N ASP A 275 -30.79 0.76 -8.93
CA ASP A 275 -30.81 1.90 -9.86
C ASP A 275 -30.75 3.24 -9.14
N ALA A 276 -31.47 3.39 -8.00
CA ALA A 276 -31.41 4.60 -7.21
C ALA A 276 -30.01 4.77 -6.57
N LEU A 277 -29.43 3.70 -6.04
CA LEU A 277 -28.10 3.69 -5.46
C LEU A 277 -27.03 4.04 -6.50
N ARG A 278 -27.08 3.47 -7.71
CA ARG A 278 -26.12 3.75 -8.78
C ARG A 278 -26.21 5.19 -9.31
N ARG A 279 -27.35 5.86 -9.17
CA ARG A 279 -27.51 7.27 -9.56
C ARG A 279 -26.97 8.28 -8.54
N ILE A 280 -26.54 7.86 -7.36
CA ILE A 280 -25.97 8.76 -6.36
C ILE A 280 -24.63 9.28 -6.89
N PRO A 281 -24.38 10.60 -6.93
CA PRO A 281 -23.08 11.14 -7.27
C PRO A 281 -22.00 10.58 -6.34
N ALA A 282 -20.85 10.21 -6.89
CA ALA A 282 -19.75 9.60 -6.12
C ALA A 282 -19.25 10.50 -4.99
N GLU A 283 -19.29 11.81 -5.21
CA GLU A 283 -18.91 12.83 -4.23
C GLU A 283 -19.82 12.81 -3.00
N ARG A 284 -21.11 12.47 -3.17
CA ARG A 284 -22.03 12.33 -2.04
C ARG A 284 -21.70 11.11 -1.18
N LEU A 285 -21.29 10.02 -1.82
CA LEU A 285 -20.87 8.81 -1.11
C LEU A 285 -19.54 9.06 -0.39
N SER A 286 -18.54 9.60 -1.06
CA SER A 286 -17.23 9.89 -0.46
C SER A 286 -17.28 10.98 0.62
N ALA A 287 -18.26 11.89 0.60
CA ALA A 287 -18.48 12.88 1.65
C ALA A 287 -18.97 12.26 3.00
N LEU A 288 -19.45 11.04 2.98
CA LEU A 288 -19.83 10.29 4.19
C LEU A 288 -18.63 9.63 4.85
N GLU A 289 -17.52 9.41 4.12
CA GLU A 289 -16.33 8.76 4.63
C GLU A 289 -15.72 9.54 5.82
N GLY A 290 -15.31 8.83 6.85
CA GLY A 290 -14.84 9.42 8.10
C GLY A 290 -15.93 9.95 9.03
N LYS A 291 -17.21 9.84 8.66
CA LYS A 291 -18.36 10.08 9.56
C LYS A 291 -18.81 8.78 10.21
N GLU A 292 -19.63 8.87 11.26
CA GLU A 292 -20.10 7.75 12.06
C GLU A 292 -20.71 6.61 11.22
N VAL A 293 -21.37 6.94 10.10
CA VAL A 293 -22.00 5.98 9.17
C VAL A 293 -20.97 5.13 8.41
N SER A 294 -19.76 5.64 8.17
CA SER A 294 -18.74 4.96 7.36
C SER A 294 -17.38 4.83 8.05
N LEU A 295 -17.32 5.09 9.36
CA LEU A 295 -16.09 4.99 10.16
C LEU A 295 -15.43 3.60 10.15
N ASN A 296 -16.07 2.60 9.55
CA ASN A 296 -15.67 1.21 9.59
C ASN A 296 -15.57 0.57 8.20
N THR A 297 -15.09 1.28 7.17
CA THR A 297 -14.77 0.61 5.91
C THR A 297 -13.73 -0.47 6.17
N SER A 298 -14.07 -1.71 5.86
CA SER A 298 -13.24 -2.88 6.11
C SER A 298 -13.58 -3.97 5.11
N PHE A 299 -12.73 -4.98 5.02
CA PHE A 299 -13.06 -6.17 4.24
C PHE A 299 -14.31 -6.85 4.78
N ILE A 300 -15.18 -7.27 3.87
CA ILE A 300 -16.44 -7.93 4.17
C ILE A 300 -16.25 -9.44 3.95
N THR A 301 -16.49 -10.26 4.96
CA THR A 301 -16.35 -11.71 4.87
C THR A 301 -17.57 -12.35 4.21
N GLY A 302 -17.36 -13.46 3.48
CA GLY A 302 -18.42 -14.28 2.90
C GLY A 302 -18.61 -14.08 1.39
N ASP A 303 -17.63 -13.51 0.68
CA ASP A 303 -17.57 -13.57 -0.77
C ASP A 303 -16.37 -14.42 -1.26
N ALA A 304 -16.25 -14.58 -2.57
CA ALA A 304 -15.16 -15.38 -3.17
C ALA A 304 -13.76 -14.76 -2.92
N ALA A 305 -13.68 -13.45 -2.76
CA ALA A 305 -12.42 -12.75 -2.50
C ALA A 305 -11.97 -12.87 -1.03
N VAL A 306 -12.93 -12.81 -0.09
CA VAL A 306 -12.70 -12.90 1.36
C VAL A 306 -13.66 -13.92 1.97
N PRO A 307 -13.46 -15.23 1.73
CA PRO A 307 -14.42 -16.26 2.17
C PRO A 307 -14.47 -16.45 3.69
N LEU A 308 -13.40 -16.14 4.41
CA LEU A 308 -13.28 -16.23 5.87
C LEU A 308 -12.67 -14.93 6.44
N PRO A 309 -12.88 -14.66 7.73
CA PRO A 309 -12.12 -13.63 8.42
C PRO A 309 -10.61 -13.82 8.23
N LEU A 310 -9.88 -12.71 8.00
CA LEU A 310 -8.46 -12.73 7.68
C LEU A 310 -7.65 -13.59 8.68
N LEU A 311 -7.78 -13.31 9.97
CA LEU A 311 -7.06 -14.04 11.01
C LEU A 311 -7.41 -15.54 11.03
N GLU A 312 -8.66 -15.90 10.75
CA GLU A 312 -9.10 -17.29 10.67
C GLU A 312 -8.46 -18.04 9.51
N THR A 313 -8.35 -17.39 8.32
CA THR A 313 -7.63 -17.94 7.18
C THR A 313 -6.18 -18.28 7.54
N PHE A 314 -5.48 -17.40 8.26
CA PHE A 314 -4.12 -17.68 8.75
C PHE A 314 -4.08 -18.76 9.84
N GLN A 315 -5.08 -18.82 10.73
CA GLN A 315 -5.18 -19.88 11.76
C GLN A 315 -5.38 -21.27 11.14
N GLN A 316 -6.13 -21.33 10.05
CA GLN A 316 -6.35 -22.57 9.31
C GLN A 316 -5.20 -22.88 8.34
N GLY A 317 -4.21 -21.99 8.22
CA GLY A 317 -3.08 -22.13 7.30
C GLY A 317 -3.50 -22.13 5.83
N ARG A 318 -4.55 -21.44 5.44
CA ARG A 318 -5.08 -21.40 4.07
C ARG A 318 -4.54 -20.23 3.24
N GLN A 319 -3.76 -19.34 3.84
CA GLN A 319 -3.10 -18.21 3.15
C GLN A 319 -2.00 -18.71 2.19
N ALA A 320 -1.65 -17.88 1.21
CA ALA A 320 -0.55 -18.12 0.28
C ALA A 320 0.77 -18.38 1.03
N ALA A 321 1.49 -19.42 0.67
CA ALA A 321 2.75 -19.84 1.31
C ALA A 321 3.95 -19.12 0.66
N VAL A 322 3.97 -17.80 0.70
CA VAL A 322 5.06 -16.96 0.16
C VAL A 322 5.88 -16.35 1.30
N PRO A 323 7.17 -16.03 1.10
CA PRO A 323 7.95 -15.26 2.07
C PRO A 323 7.25 -13.95 2.46
N LEU A 324 7.32 -13.60 3.77
CA LEU A 324 6.64 -12.41 4.31
C LEU A 324 7.58 -11.57 5.16
N ILE A 325 7.64 -10.26 4.87
CA ILE A 325 8.08 -9.25 5.83
C ILE A 325 6.84 -8.61 6.44
N ILE A 326 6.83 -8.44 7.77
CA ILE A 326 5.72 -7.79 8.47
C ILE A 326 6.25 -7.01 9.67
N GLY A 327 5.68 -5.86 9.99
CA GLY A 327 6.16 -5.09 11.14
C GLY A 327 5.22 -4.00 11.59
N SER A 328 5.72 -3.16 12.50
CA SER A 328 4.99 -2.02 13.07
C SER A 328 5.97 -0.92 13.47
N ASN A 329 5.45 0.29 13.69
CA ASN A 329 6.21 1.45 14.10
C ASN A 329 6.15 1.67 15.62
N SER A 330 7.13 2.41 16.16
CA SER A 330 7.25 2.66 17.61
C SER A 330 6.15 3.58 18.18
N ASP A 331 5.46 4.35 17.32
CA ASP A 331 4.28 5.15 17.66
C ASP A 331 3.13 4.96 16.65
N ASP A 332 2.90 3.70 16.25
CA ASP A 332 1.87 3.34 15.26
C ASP A 332 0.45 3.78 15.63
N ALA A 333 0.16 3.89 16.94
CA ALA A 333 -1.14 4.37 17.41
C ALA A 333 -1.36 5.88 17.21
N SER A 334 -0.35 6.64 16.77
CA SER A 334 -0.51 8.07 16.44
C SER A 334 -1.64 8.30 15.41
N VAL A 335 -1.91 7.34 14.54
CA VAL A 335 -3.00 7.40 13.55
C VAL A 335 -4.38 7.59 14.16
N VAL A 336 -4.64 7.14 15.40
CA VAL A 336 -5.96 7.27 16.04
C VAL A 336 -6.33 8.74 16.28
N LEU A 337 -5.31 9.62 16.38
CA LEU A 337 -5.51 11.07 16.57
C LEU A 337 -6.12 11.71 15.31
N ALA A 338 -5.73 11.24 14.12
CA ALA A 338 -6.28 11.70 12.84
C ALA A 338 -7.78 11.34 12.70
N PHE A 339 -8.24 10.30 13.42
CA PHE A 339 -9.65 9.91 13.48
C PHE A 339 -10.40 10.51 14.69
N GLY A 340 -9.81 11.49 15.38
CA GLY A 340 -10.42 12.17 16.51
C GLY A 340 -10.57 11.31 17.78
N ILE A 341 -9.87 10.20 17.87
CA ILE A 341 -9.87 9.32 19.05
C ILE A 341 -8.89 9.87 20.07
N ASP A 342 -9.38 10.19 21.27
CA ASP A 342 -8.54 10.61 22.40
C ASP A 342 -8.03 9.37 23.18
N PRO A 343 -6.73 9.07 23.15
CA PRO A 343 -6.14 7.93 23.84
C PRO A 343 -6.31 8.01 25.38
N ALA A 344 -6.33 9.22 25.95
CA ALA A 344 -6.51 9.39 27.39
C ALA A 344 -7.93 8.98 27.82
N GLN A 345 -8.96 9.39 27.05
CA GLN A 345 -10.33 8.93 27.30
C GLN A 345 -10.48 7.42 27.16
N ALA A 346 -9.81 6.81 26.20
CA ALA A 346 -9.79 5.36 26.04
C ALA A 346 -9.26 4.68 27.31
N MET A 347 -8.20 5.23 27.92
CA MET A 347 -7.64 4.74 29.17
C MET A 347 -8.58 4.94 30.37
N GLN A 348 -9.27 6.07 30.47
CA GLN A 348 -10.25 6.34 31.52
C GLN A 348 -11.42 5.35 31.48
N LYS A 349 -11.91 5.00 30.28
CA LYS A 349 -13.00 4.02 30.08
C LYS A 349 -12.65 2.60 30.57
N LEU A 350 -11.36 2.27 30.74
CA LEU A 350 -10.94 0.97 31.27
C LEU A 350 -11.19 0.82 32.79
N GLY A 351 -11.46 1.90 33.53
CA GLY A 351 -11.72 1.85 34.94
C GLY A 351 -10.61 1.12 35.73
N MET A 352 -10.96 0.08 36.51
CA MET A 352 -10.01 -0.74 37.26
C MET A 352 -8.99 -1.46 36.36
N GLY A 353 -9.32 -1.74 35.11
CA GLY A 353 -8.41 -2.35 34.14
C GLY A 353 -7.20 -1.48 33.80
N ARG A 354 -7.27 -0.15 34.01
CA ARG A 354 -6.18 0.78 33.79
C ARG A 354 -4.93 0.41 34.61
N SER A 355 -5.09 -0.01 35.86
CA SER A 355 -3.95 -0.41 36.73
C SER A 355 -3.24 -1.65 36.17
N ALA A 356 -3.99 -2.62 35.66
CA ALA A 356 -3.44 -3.80 35.02
C ALA A 356 -2.65 -3.44 33.73
N VAL A 357 -3.18 -2.53 32.90
CA VAL A 357 -2.46 -2.03 31.74
C VAL A 357 -1.17 -1.33 32.15
N LYS A 358 -1.24 -0.42 33.14
CA LYS A 358 -0.09 0.34 33.63
C LYS A 358 1.06 -0.57 34.11
N ALA A 359 0.76 -1.74 34.66
CA ALA A 359 1.78 -2.71 35.09
C ALA A 359 2.68 -3.20 33.94
N PHE A 360 2.19 -3.17 32.67
CA PHE A 360 3.00 -3.50 31.49
C PHE A 360 3.78 -2.32 30.92
N TYR A 361 3.54 -1.10 31.43
CA TYR A 361 4.18 0.14 30.99
C TYR A 361 4.61 0.97 32.20
N PRO A 362 5.54 0.45 33.03
CA PRO A 362 5.89 1.08 34.30
C PRO A 362 6.47 2.49 34.18
N ASP A 363 7.15 2.76 33.08
CA ASP A 363 7.84 4.03 32.81
C ASP A 363 6.89 5.12 32.29
N ILE A 364 5.69 4.76 31.84
CA ILE A 364 4.70 5.71 31.30
C ILE A 364 3.81 6.22 32.43
N LYS A 365 3.84 7.53 32.70
CA LYS A 365 3.06 8.18 33.77
C LYS A 365 1.78 8.85 33.24
N ASP A 366 1.78 9.30 32.04
CA ASP A 366 0.70 10.04 31.39
C ASP A 366 -0.29 9.10 30.69
N ASP A 367 -1.61 9.33 30.86
CA ASP A 367 -2.65 8.48 30.31
C ASP A 367 -2.74 8.54 28.78
N ARG A 368 -2.41 9.67 28.17
CA ARG A 368 -2.39 9.78 26.70
C ARG A 368 -1.28 8.91 26.12
N GLN A 369 -0.08 9.01 26.71
CA GLN A 369 1.06 8.17 26.28
C GLN A 369 0.79 6.69 26.57
N LEU A 370 0.13 6.38 27.69
CA LEU A 370 -0.26 5.00 28.00
C LEU A 370 -1.28 4.45 26.99
N GLY A 371 -2.26 5.27 26.62
CA GLY A 371 -3.25 4.92 25.61
C GLY A 371 -2.63 4.70 24.21
N LEU A 372 -1.69 5.55 23.81
CA LEU A 372 -0.94 5.37 22.56
C LEU A 372 -0.10 4.10 22.59
N ALA A 373 0.65 3.85 23.66
CA ALA A 373 1.49 2.65 23.78
C ALA A 373 0.66 1.36 23.79
N MET A 374 -0.48 1.35 24.50
CA MET A 374 -1.42 0.23 24.47
C MET A 374 -2.07 0.08 23.08
N GLY A 375 -2.51 1.17 22.46
CA GLY A 375 -3.10 1.17 21.13
C GLY A 375 -2.16 0.62 20.07
N ARG A 376 -0.87 1.02 20.09
CA ARG A 376 0.18 0.47 19.25
C ARG A 376 0.30 -1.04 19.43
N ASP A 377 0.43 -1.47 20.70
CA ASP A 377 0.68 -2.89 20.99
C ASP A 377 -0.53 -3.76 20.65
N VAL A 378 -1.74 -3.33 20.96
CA VAL A 378 -2.99 -4.05 20.68
C VAL A 378 -3.32 -4.02 19.19
N GLY A 379 -3.28 -2.83 18.58
CA GLY A 379 -3.71 -2.61 17.20
C GLY A 379 -2.73 -3.16 16.16
N PHE A 380 -1.42 -3.04 16.41
CA PHE A 380 -0.40 -3.28 15.39
C PHE A 380 0.62 -4.34 15.79
N THR A 381 1.38 -4.12 16.88
CA THR A 381 2.56 -4.94 17.18
C THR A 381 2.20 -6.38 17.56
N ALA A 382 1.13 -6.57 18.37
CA ALA A 382 0.65 -7.92 18.72
C ALA A 382 0.00 -8.62 17.52
N PHE A 383 -0.67 -7.88 16.64
CA PHE A 383 -1.24 -8.44 15.41
C PHE A 383 -0.13 -8.92 14.47
N ALA A 384 0.88 -8.09 14.20
CA ALA A 384 2.05 -8.47 13.39
C ALA A 384 2.73 -9.71 13.97
N ARG A 385 2.94 -9.77 15.30
CA ARG A 385 3.47 -10.96 15.99
C ARG A 385 2.57 -12.19 15.81
N ARG A 386 1.24 -12.03 15.89
CA ARG A 386 0.29 -13.13 15.73
C ARG A 386 0.31 -13.69 14.32
N ILE A 387 0.29 -12.84 13.31
CA ILE A 387 0.41 -13.25 11.89
C ILE A 387 1.76 -13.94 11.66
N THR A 388 2.86 -13.38 12.16
CA THR A 388 4.20 -14.01 12.07
C THR A 388 4.19 -15.43 12.63
N TYR A 389 3.65 -15.62 13.82
CA TYR A 389 3.57 -16.95 14.46
C TYR A 389 2.79 -17.95 13.58
N LEU A 390 1.67 -17.54 13.02
CA LEU A 390 0.82 -18.40 12.19
C LEU A 390 1.47 -18.68 10.84
N HIS A 391 2.01 -17.65 10.18
CA HIS A 391 2.54 -17.76 8.83
C HIS A 391 3.91 -18.47 8.79
N SER A 392 4.77 -18.26 9.76
CA SER A 392 6.10 -18.89 9.85
C SER A 392 6.09 -20.42 9.98
N GLN A 393 4.92 -21.00 10.18
CA GLN A 393 4.74 -22.46 10.13
C GLN A 393 4.72 -23.01 8.68
N LYS A 394 4.51 -22.11 7.71
CA LYS A 394 4.40 -22.47 6.28
C LYS A 394 5.50 -21.85 5.43
N SER A 395 5.94 -20.64 5.74
CA SER A 395 6.87 -19.88 4.90
C SER A 395 7.77 -18.98 5.75
N PRO A 396 9.00 -18.70 5.30
CA PRO A 396 9.90 -17.79 5.99
C PRO A 396 9.23 -16.44 6.25
N THR A 397 9.34 -15.95 7.48
CA THR A 397 8.72 -14.70 7.90
C THR A 397 9.71 -13.86 8.68
N TRP A 398 9.86 -12.60 8.32
CA TRP A 398 10.71 -11.63 8.99
C TRP A 398 9.84 -10.56 9.62
N ARG A 399 10.18 -10.19 10.88
CA ARG A 399 9.43 -9.16 11.58
C ARG A 399 10.34 -7.97 11.89
N TYR A 400 9.88 -6.76 11.51
CA TYR A 400 10.58 -5.53 11.86
C TYR A 400 9.82 -4.72 12.92
N TYR A 401 10.54 -3.79 13.53
CA TYR A 401 10.01 -2.70 14.34
C TYR A 401 10.73 -1.41 13.92
N PHE A 402 10.00 -0.43 13.39
CA PHE A 402 10.59 0.81 12.93
C PHE A 402 10.58 1.82 14.07
N SER A 403 11.75 2.21 14.56
CA SER A 403 11.94 3.09 15.71
C SER A 403 12.70 4.37 15.40
N HIS A 404 13.18 4.56 14.15
CA HIS A 404 13.81 5.81 13.74
C HIS A 404 12.78 6.94 13.70
N THR A 405 13.05 8.02 14.44
CA THR A 405 12.09 9.11 14.60
C THR A 405 12.25 10.24 13.59
N GLY A 406 13.36 10.24 12.81
CA GLY A 406 13.76 11.42 12.07
C GLY A 406 14.07 12.59 12.99
N VAL A 407 14.54 13.69 12.44
CA VAL A 407 14.81 14.90 13.22
C VAL A 407 13.57 15.81 13.20
N GLY A 408 12.50 15.40 13.90
CA GLY A 408 11.31 16.20 14.15
C GLY A 408 11.15 16.47 15.63
N ALA A 409 11.10 17.73 16.05
CA ALA A 409 10.97 18.07 17.45
C ALA A 409 9.66 17.50 18.03
N GLY A 410 9.75 16.67 19.06
CA GLY A 410 8.65 16.31 19.93
C GLY A 410 7.93 14.97 19.64
N SER A 411 8.41 14.13 18.70
CA SER A 411 7.81 12.81 18.51
C SER A 411 8.30 11.84 19.59
N THR A 412 7.38 11.08 20.17
CA THR A 412 7.66 10.03 21.15
C THR A 412 8.10 8.72 20.48
N GLY A 413 8.11 8.66 19.16
CA GLY A 413 8.43 7.51 18.35
C GLY A 413 8.17 7.75 16.86
N ALA A 414 8.44 6.75 16.05
CA ALA A 414 8.07 6.75 14.63
C ALA A 414 6.55 6.57 14.49
N GLY A 415 5.89 7.59 13.98
CA GLY A 415 4.44 7.60 13.79
C GLY A 415 3.97 6.60 12.73
N HIS A 416 2.66 6.45 12.61
CA HIS A 416 2.07 5.57 11.61
C HIS A 416 2.42 6.01 10.19
N GLY A 417 2.99 5.11 9.40
CA GLY A 417 3.45 5.39 8.03
C GLY A 417 4.78 6.14 7.93
N ALA A 418 5.45 6.41 9.04
CA ALA A 418 6.73 7.11 9.05
C ALA A 418 7.84 6.39 8.26
N GLU A 419 7.76 5.07 8.11
CA GLU A 419 8.71 4.26 7.34
C GLU A 419 8.55 4.41 5.82
N VAL A 420 7.36 4.77 5.35
CA VAL A 420 7.02 4.78 3.90
C VAL A 420 7.97 5.65 3.06
N PRO A 421 8.25 6.90 3.40
CA PRO A 421 9.18 7.73 2.62
C PRO A 421 10.60 7.17 2.61
N TYR A 422 11.00 6.41 3.64
CA TYR A 422 12.30 5.73 3.67
C TYR A 422 12.31 4.50 2.75
N VAL A 423 11.21 3.72 2.73
CA VAL A 423 11.05 2.59 1.80
C VAL A 423 11.04 3.06 0.36
N MET A 424 10.24 4.08 0.06
CA MET A 424 10.07 4.63 -1.28
C MET A 424 11.27 5.47 -1.75
N GLY A 425 12.15 5.91 -0.84
CA GLY A 425 13.27 6.80 -1.15
C GLY A 425 12.82 8.22 -1.47
N THR A 426 11.73 8.66 -0.86
CA THR A 426 11.13 9.98 -1.08
C THR A 426 11.32 10.94 0.09
N ILE A 427 12.16 10.58 1.07
CA ILE A 427 12.34 11.35 2.31
C ILE A 427 12.82 12.79 2.07
N ARG A 428 13.53 13.03 0.96
CA ARG A 428 13.98 14.37 0.57
C ARG A 428 12.86 15.23 0.00
N GLN A 429 11.86 14.62 -0.63
CA GLN A 429 10.77 15.31 -1.34
C GLN A 429 9.54 15.46 -0.43
N CYS A 430 9.31 14.53 0.49
CA CYS A 430 8.20 14.66 1.41
C CYS A 430 8.52 15.73 2.47
N GLN A 431 7.56 16.56 2.78
CA GLN A 431 7.66 17.51 3.90
C GLN A 431 7.35 16.84 5.25
N CYS A 432 7.39 15.52 5.30
CA CYS A 432 6.93 14.69 6.41
C CYS A 432 7.81 14.81 7.67
N LEU A 433 9.04 15.27 7.53
CA LEU A 433 9.93 15.52 8.67
C LEU A 433 9.80 16.94 9.28
N GLY A 434 9.05 17.84 8.64
CA GLY A 434 8.97 19.24 9.03
C GLY A 434 10.29 20.03 8.89
N GLN A 435 11.34 19.39 8.42
CA GLN A 435 12.69 19.92 8.18
C GLN A 435 13.42 19.07 7.13
N PRO A 436 14.52 19.55 6.54
CA PRO A 436 15.30 18.80 5.56
C PRO A 436 15.86 17.51 6.14
N ALA A 437 15.83 16.44 5.32
CA ALA A 437 16.38 15.14 5.70
C ALA A 437 17.89 15.24 6.04
N THR A 438 18.28 14.66 7.15
CA THR A 438 19.65 14.61 7.63
C THR A 438 20.47 13.53 6.94
N PRO A 439 21.83 13.51 7.06
CA PRO A 439 22.63 12.39 6.61
C PRO A 439 22.23 11.05 7.24
N LEU A 440 21.72 11.06 8.48
CA LEU A 440 21.23 9.87 9.17
C LEU A 440 19.94 9.35 8.55
N ASP A 441 18.96 10.23 8.28
CA ASP A 441 17.73 9.87 7.56
C ASP A 441 18.04 9.20 6.23
N LEU A 442 18.99 9.77 5.47
CA LEU A 442 19.41 9.22 4.18
C LEU A 442 20.14 7.86 4.32
N ALA A 443 20.81 7.63 5.44
CA ALA A 443 21.41 6.34 5.72
C ALA A 443 20.35 5.29 6.06
N VAL A 444 19.30 5.66 6.80
CA VAL A 444 18.14 4.79 7.08
C VAL A 444 17.39 4.47 5.79
N GLU A 445 17.10 5.49 4.96
CA GLU A 445 16.46 5.32 3.64
C GLU A 445 17.21 4.30 2.78
N ARG A 446 18.54 4.43 2.66
CA ARG A 446 19.32 3.46 1.87
C ARG A 446 19.20 2.05 2.42
N ARG A 447 19.41 1.85 3.74
CA ARG A 447 19.36 0.52 4.36
C ARG A 447 18.00 -0.14 4.21
N LEU A 448 16.93 0.63 4.39
CA LEU A 448 15.57 0.12 4.31
C LEU A 448 15.20 -0.22 2.87
N GLY A 449 15.44 0.69 1.92
CA GLY A 449 15.22 0.44 0.50
C GLY A 449 16.05 -0.73 -0.05
N ASP A 450 17.30 -0.88 0.40
CA ASP A 450 18.16 -2.01 -0.02
C ASP A 450 17.60 -3.35 0.47
N ARG A 451 17.07 -3.42 1.71
CA ARG A 451 16.46 -4.64 2.27
C ARG A 451 15.15 -5.02 1.57
N TRP A 452 14.28 -4.04 1.28
CA TRP A 452 13.04 -4.29 0.55
C TRP A 452 13.31 -4.77 -0.87
N PHE A 453 14.26 -4.13 -1.55
CA PHE A 453 14.73 -4.57 -2.87
C PHE A 453 15.36 -5.98 -2.83
N ALA A 454 16.25 -6.26 -1.89
CA ALA A 454 16.87 -7.58 -1.74
C ALA A 454 15.81 -8.67 -1.52
N PHE A 455 14.81 -8.39 -0.69
CA PHE A 455 13.69 -9.31 -0.48
C PHE A 455 12.90 -9.55 -1.76
N ALA A 456 12.59 -8.52 -2.53
CA ALA A 456 11.88 -8.67 -3.81
C ALA A 456 12.72 -9.46 -4.85
N ALA A 457 14.04 -9.27 -4.84
CA ALA A 457 14.95 -9.92 -5.78
C ALA A 457 15.24 -11.39 -5.43
N THR A 458 15.37 -11.72 -4.14
CA THR A 458 15.91 -13.01 -3.67
C THR A 458 14.96 -13.78 -2.74
N GLY A 459 13.88 -13.18 -2.27
CA GLY A 459 13.00 -13.73 -1.22
C GLY A 459 13.57 -13.60 0.20
N LYS A 460 14.70 -12.86 0.38
CA LYS A 460 15.37 -12.66 1.68
C LYS A 460 15.75 -11.20 1.87
N PRO A 461 15.49 -10.58 3.04
CA PRO A 461 15.85 -9.18 3.30
C PRO A 461 17.32 -9.04 3.70
N GLU A 462 18.23 -9.30 2.77
CA GLU A 462 19.67 -9.19 2.99
C GLU A 462 20.09 -7.74 3.25
N GLY A 463 21.16 -7.54 4.02
CA GLY A 463 21.66 -6.22 4.36
C GLY A 463 22.94 -6.28 5.19
N SER A 464 23.42 -5.14 5.71
CA SER A 464 24.67 -5.01 6.46
C SER A 464 24.75 -5.88 7.70
N ILE A 465 23.61 -6.19 8.33
CA ILE A 465 23.52 -7.16 9.41
C ILE A 465 22.54 -8.27 9.04
N THR A 466 22.79 -9.48 9.50
CA THR A 466 21.89 -10.61 9.31
C THR A 466 20.58 -10.37 10.05
N TRP A 467 19.47 -10.46 9.33
CA TRP A 467 18.14 -10.41 9.89
C TRP A 467 17.55 -11.83 9.93
N PRO A 468 17.54 -12.50 11.10
CA PRO A 468 17.00 -13.85 11.21
C PRO A 468 15.48 -13.84 11.01
N ASN A 469 14.95 -14.85 10.32
CA ASN A 469 13.51 -15.01 10.27
C ASN A 469 12.94 -15.39 11.66
N ASP A 470 11.72 -14.98 11.96
CA ASP A 470 11.06 -15.23 13.26
C ASP A 470 10.32 -16.57 13.23
N ASN A 471 11.09 -17.67 13.08
CA ASN A 471 10.54 -19.02 13.05
C ASN A 471 9.79 -19.37 14.33
N ARG A 472 8.52 -19.78 14.16
CA ARG A 472 7.63 -20.29 15.23
C ARG A 472 7.47 -19.30 16.40
N GLY A 473 7.55 -18.00 16.13
CA GLY A 473 7.24 -16.98 17.12
C GLY A 473 8.28 -16.83 18.23
N ARG A 474 9.55 -17.08 17.96
CA ARG A 474 10.67 -16.79 18.89
C ARG A 474 10.70 -15.33 19.33
N GLY A 475 9.99 -14.48 18.62
CA GLY A 475 9.86 -13.06 18.92
C GLY A 475 11.07 -12.23 18.47
N VAL A 476 11.78 -12.69 17.47
CA VAL A 476 12.90 -11.94 16.89
C VAL A 476 12.36 -10.82 16.03
N VAL A 477 12.88 -9.61 16.20
CA VAL A 477 12.63 -8.46 15.31
C VAL A 477 13.94 -7.84 14.88
N LEU A 478 13.95 -7.24 13.70
CA LEU A 478 14.90 -6.20 13.35
C LEU A 478 14.31 -4.87 13.82
N ASP A 479 14.92 -4.24 14.79
CA ASP A 479 14.64 -2.86 15.19
C ASP A 479 15.41 -1.95 14.25
N ILE A 480 14.67 -1.25 13.39
CA ILE A 480 15.19 -0.31 12.38
C ILE A 480 15.13 1.08 13.01
N GLY A 481 16.18 1.42 13.70
CA GLY A 481 16.40 2.73 14.29
C GLY A 481 17.50 3.51 13.57
N ASP A 482 18.17 4.39 14.28
CA ASP A 482 19.39 5.06 13.80
C ASP A 482 20.43 4.05 13.33
N LEU A 483 20.55 2.96 14.07
CA LEU A 483 21.28 1.74 13.69
C LEU A 483 20.33 0.55 13.77
N ASP A 484 20.45 -0.37 12.81
CA ASP A 484 19.70 -1.62 12.83
C ASP A 484 20.17 -2.51 13.98
N THR A 485 19.22 -3.07 14.73
CA THR A 485 19.53 -3.95 15.87
C THR A 485 18.60 -5.17 15.86
N VAL A 486 19.17 -6.38 15.90
CA VAL A 486 18.39 -7.61 16.07
C VAL A 486 18.02 -7.78 17.55
N ARG A 487 16.72 -7.78 17.84
CA ARG A 487 16.19 -7.95 19.21
C ARG A 487 15.49 -9.31 19.36
N PRO A 488 16.07 -10.25 20.11
CA PRO A 488 15.40 -11.50 20.43
C PRO A 488 14.32 -11.28 21.50
N ALA A 489 13.29 -12.10 21.50
CA ALA A 489 12.18 -12.07 22.46
C ALA A 489 11.54 -10.67 22.64
N PHE A 490 11.50 -9.89 21.57
CA PHE A 490 11.05 -8.49 21.60
C PHE A 490 9.63 -8.35 22.16
N MET A 491 9.50 -7.64 23.29
CA MET A 491 8.26 -7.40 24.03
C MET A 491 7.43 -8.68 24.29
N SER A 492 8.07 -9.84 24.34
CA SER A 492 7.37 -11.14 24.27
C SER A 492 6.37 -11.37 25.38
N ALA A 493 6.68 -11.02 26.63
CA ALA A 493 5.76 -11.20 27.76
C ALA A 493 4.48 -10.37 27.56
N ARG A 494 4.63 -9.08 27.27
CA ARG A 494 3.53 -8.14 27.07
C ARG A 494 2.66 -8.53 25.86
N LEU A 495 3.28 -8.77 24.70
CA LEU A 495 2.54 -9.11 23.49
C LEU A 495 1.83 -10.47 23.59
N ASN A 496 2.42 -11.46 24.26
CA ASN A 496 1.76 -12.75 24.50
C ASN A 496 0.54 -12.60 25.40
N THR A 497 0.60 -11.77 26.43
CA THR A 497 -0.55 -11.47 27.30
C THR A 497 -1.67 -10.81 26.51
N ILE A 498 -1.36 -9.81 25.68
CA ILE A 498 -2.32 -9.14 24.80
C ILE A 498 -2.97 -10.16 23.85
N ILE A 499 -2.18 -10.97 23.16
CA ILE A 499 -2.71 -11.99 22.22
C ILE A 499 -3.63 -12.99 22.92
N THR A 500 -3.29 -13.39 24.15
CA THR A 500 -4.11 -14.32 24.94
C THR A 500 -5.43 -13.66 25.37
N GLY A 501 -5.39 -12.41 25.81
CA GLY A 501 -6.57 -11.62 26.16
C GLY A 501 -7.51 -11.42 24.97
N LEU A 502 -6.97 -11.09 23.81
CA LEU A 502 -7.77 -10.92 22.58
C LEU A 502 -8.45 -12.25 22.14
N LYS A 503 -7.78 -13.40 22.27
CA LYS A 503 -8.40 -14.71 21.99
C LYS A 503 -9.56 -15.01 22.93
N TRP A 504 -9.38 -14.71 24.24
CA TRP A 504 -10.43 -14.93 25.23
C TRP A 504 -11.65 -14.04 24.96
N ALA A 505 -11.46 -12.75 24.66
CA ALA A 505 -12.52 -11.82 24.32
C ALA A 505 -13.28 -12.25 23.04
N GLY A 506 -12.57 -12.66 21.99
CA GLY A 506 -13.18 -13.15 20.75
C GLY A 506 -14.00 -14.44 20.93
N SER A 507 -13.53 -15.35 21.78
CA SER A 507 -14.27 -16.59 22.08
C SER A 507 -15.55 -16.36 22.91
N ARG A 508 -15.60 -15.28 23.66
CA ARG A 508 -16.80 -14.88 24.42
C ARG A 508 -17.82 -14.20 23.52
N ALA A 509 -17.40 -13.26 22.66
CA ALA A 509 -18.27 -12.60 21.70
C ALA A 509 -18.88 -13.54 20.64
N ALA A 510 -18.25 -14.71 20.40
CA ALA A 510 -18.78 -15.73 19.49
C ALA A 510 -19.83 -16.65 20.15
N ARG A 511 -20.03 -16.55 21.47
CA ARG A 511 -21.00 -17.33 22.27
C ARG A 511 -22.23 -16.52 22.68
N GLU A 512 -22.11 -15.20 22.62
CA GLU A 512 -23.20 -14.24 22.80
C GLU A 512 -23.79 -13.84 21.42
#